data_6c10afc8577eca868653447cf714f9ec
#
_entry.id   6c10afc8577eca868653447cf714f9ec
#
_cell.length_a   1.000
_cell.length_b   1.000
_cell.length_c   1.000
_cell.angle_alpha   90.00
_cell.angle_beta   90.00
_cell.angle_gamma   90.00
#
_symmetry.space_group_name_H-M   'P 1'
#
loop_
_entity.id
_entity.type
_entity.pdbx_description
1 polymer ?
#
loop_
_entity_poly.entity_id
_entity_poly.type
_entity_poly.pdbx_seq_one_letter_code
_entity_poly.pdbx_strand_id
1 'polypeptide(L)'
;MDLGRIWHLAAVFCLTFLLLKALQLYRRRQELLATLSSFPGAPTHWLYGHIHEFASLSEIFKKYEKWSGLYPFALPVWHGSFSACLTITHPDYAKTLLARTDPKDNMTYRNMIAWIGKGLLVLDGPKWVQHRKLLTPGFHYTILKPYVTLMAESTKVMLDKWEQLVTQGKSVELFEHVSLMTLDSIMKCAFSHSSNCQMDRKNPYVQAVLDLCSLLFDRMHSILGLSDLTYWFTPQGFRFRKACQVAHLHTDEIIKERKKYLKDETELQKIQRKRYLDFLDILLFAKDDKGNPLSDEDLRAEVDTFMFRGHDTTASGISWLLYCMAQNPEHQQKCREEVKAIMGDRDYIQWDDLSKMTYCTMCIKESLRLYPPVPGVSQQLSKPITFFDGRSLLEGAWVVLSIYLIHRNPSIWNDPEAYDPLRFSPENISNRNSHAFLPFSAGSRNCIGQQFAMNELKVALAMTLLRFQLLPDSTNPPPMPVPQLVMRSENGIHLHLEKVV
;
A
#
# COMPACT_ATOMS: atom_id res chain seq x y z
N MET A 1 32.23 -43.18 -24.92
CA MET A 1 31.89 -43.27 -23.46
C MET A 1 30.68 -44.17 -23.36
N ASP A 2 30.75 -45.22 -22.56
CA ASP A 2 29.66 -46.17 -22.42
C ASP A 2 28.44 -45.53 -21.80
N LEU A 3 27.26 -45.71 -22.37
CA LEU A 3 26.00 -45.07 -21.92
C LEU A 3 25.78 -45.29 -20.42
N GLY A 4 26.17 -46.48 -19.91
CA GLY A 4 26.10 -46.81 -18.47
C GLY A 4 26.95 -45.90 -17.58
N ARG A 5 28.15 -45.52 -18.01
CA ARG A 5 29.04 -44.61 -17.28
C ARG A 5 28.45 -43.16 -17.21
N ILE A 6 27.80 -42.73 -18.30
CA ILE A 6 27.14 -41.42 -18.32
C ILE A 6 25.99 -41.38 -17.31
N TRP A 7 25.16 -42.42 -17.23
CA TRP A 7 24.07 -42.53 -16.25
C TRP A 7 24.60 -42.58 -14.81
N HIS A 8 25.67 -43.32 -14.53
CA HIS A 8 26.29 -43.32 -13.21
C HIS A 8 26.84 -41.97 -12.80
N LEU A 9 27.55 -41.26 -13.70
CA LEU A 9 28.04 -39.91 -13.44
C LEU A 9 26.90 -38.93 -13.20
N ALA A 10 25.84 -38.98 -14.00
CA ALA A 10 24.65 -38.14 -13.81
C ALA A 10 23.95 -38.43 -12.47
N ALA A 11 23.81 -39.69 -12.09
CA ALA A 11 23.23 -40.09 -10.81
C ALA A 11 24.05 -39.58 -9.61
N VAL A 12 25.41 -39.76 -9.69
CA VAL A 12 26.31 -39.26 -8.64
C VAL A 12 26.25 -37.74 -8.55
N PHE A 13 26.22 -37.04 -9.70
CA PHE A 13 26.06 -35.56 -9.71
C PHE A 13 24.75 -35.13 -9.10
N CYS A 14 23.61 -35.76 -9.47
CA CYS A 14 22.32 -35.47 -8.90
C CYS A 14 22.25 -35.72 -7.37
N LEU A 15 22.82 -36.86 -6.92
CA LEU A 15 22.87 -37.18 -5.48
C LEU A 15 23.73 -36.17 -4.71
N THR A 16 24.90 -35.85 -5.24
CA THR A 16 25.79 -34.84 -4.63
C THR A 16 25.12 -33.48 -4.56
N PHE A 17 24.46 -33.07 -5.65
CA PHE A 17 23.68 -31.82 -5.68
C PHE A 17 22.56 -31.82 -4.64
N LEU A 18 21.79 -32.91 -4.54
CA LEU A 18 20.72 -33.05 -3.55
C LEU A 18 21.24 -33.00 -2.12
N LEU A 19 22.37 -33.67 -1.85
CA LEU A 19 23.00 -33.66 -0.52
C LEU A 19 23.52 -32.24 -0.16
N LEU A 20 24.15 -31.55 -1.09
CA LEU A 20 24.60 -30.17 -0.87
C LEU A 20 23.43 -29.23 -0.63
N LYS A 21 22.32 -29.41 -1.38
CA LYS A 21 21.09 -28.65 -1.16
C LYS A 21 20.44 -28.97 0.20
N ALA A 22 20.38 -30.22 0.59
CA ALA A 22 19.85 -30.63 1.90
C ALA A 22 20.68 -30.02 3.05
N LEU A 23 22.04 -30.07 2.92
CA LEU A 23 22.94 -29.45 3.89
C LEU A 23 22.79 -27.93 3.95
N GLN A 24 22.64 -27.28 2.79
CA GLN A 24 22.38 -25.82 2.71
C GLN A 24 21.06 -25.45 3.40
N LEU A 25 19.97 -26.20 3.14
CA LEU A 25 18.66 -26.00 3.77
C LEU A 25 18.72 -26.26 5.28
N TYR A 26 19.41 -27.30 5.70
CA TYR A 26 19.61 -27.60 7.12
C TYR A 26 20.32 -26.46 7.85
N ARG A 27 21.46 -25.97 7.29
CA ARG A 27 22.20 -24.84 7.86
C ARG A 27 21.31 -23.60 7.95
N ARG A 28 20.60 -23.27 6.87
CA ARG A 28 19.67 -22.12 6.84
C ARG A 28 18.62 -22.25 7.95
N ARG A 29 18.05 -23.43 8.16
CA ARG A 29 17.09 -23.66 9.25
C ARG A 29 17.71 -23.43 10.62
N GLN A 30 18.94 -23.91 10.86
CA GLN A 30 19.63 -23.69 12.13
C GLN A 30 19.91 -22.21 12.38
N GLU A 31 20.34 -21.48 11.35
CA GLU A 31 20.55 -20.02 11.42
C GLU A 31 19.24 -19.29 11.79
N LEU A 32 18.12 -19.63 11.14
CA LEU A 32 16.81 -19.03 11.45
C LEU A 32 16.38 -19.36 12.89
N LEU A 33 16.54 -20.61 13.32
CA LEU A 33 16.22 -21.01 14.69
C LEU A 33 17.07 -20.24 15.70
N ALA A 34 18.37 -20.14 15.48
CA ALA A 34 19.27 -19.38 16.34
C ALA A 34 18.91 -17.88 16.39
N THR A 35 18.62 -17.29 15.23
CA THR A 35 18.27 -15.86 15.12
C THR A 35 16.95 -15.53 15.83
N LEU A 36 15.96 -16.43 15.75
CA LEU A 36 14.63 -16.19 16.28
C LEU A 36 14.39 -16.77 17.69
N SER A 37 15.35 -17.52 18.23
CA SER A 37 15.20 -18.24 19.52
C SER A 37 14.92 -17.34 20.73
N SER A 38 15.39 -16.09 20.69
CA SER A 38 15.14 -15.10 21.75
C SER A 38 13.74 -14.51 21.74
N PHE A 39 12.96 -14.75 20.67
CA PHE A 39 11.61 -14.21 20.51
C PHE A 39 10.59 -15.32 20.75
N PRO A 40 9.66 -15.15 21.71
CA PRO A 40 8.58 -16.09 21.90
C PRO A 40 7.60 -16.07 20.72
N GLY A 41 7.02 -17.20 20.39
CA GLY A 41 6.10 -17.31 19.26
C GLY A 41 5.17 -18.50 19.35
N ALA A 42 4.20 -18.57 18.44
CA ALA A 42 3.26 -19.68 18.34
C ALA A 42 3.97 -20.98 17.92
N PRO A 43 3.44 -22.15 18.33
CA PRO A 43 3.96 -23.45 17.88
C PRO A 43 3.95 -23.55 16.36
N THR A 44 5.02 -24.08 15.78
CA THR A 44 5.18 -24.20 14.33
C THR A 44 5.10 -25.64 13.86
N HIS A 45 4.45 -25.88 12.72
CA HIS A 45 4.51 -27.19 12.06
C HIS A 45 5.89 -27.37 11.39
N TRP A 46 6.48 -28.57 11.52
CA TRP A 46 7.86 -28.84 11.07
C TRP A 46 8.09 -28.63 9.56
N LEU A 47 7.05 -28.82 8.72
CA LEU A 47 7.11 -28.68 7.26
C LEU A 47 6.46 -27.38 6.78
N TYR A 48 5.25 -27.07 7.26
CA TYR A 48 4.45 -25.95 6.74
C TYR A 48 4.66 -24.64 7.49
N GLY A 49 5.40 -24.65 8.61
CA GLY A 49 5.49 -23.47 9.47
C GLY A 49 4.09 -23.09 10.00
N HIS A 50 3.68 -21.83 9.76
CA HIS A 50 2.34 -21.33 10.09
C HIS A 50 1.40 -21.26 8.89
N ILE A 51 1.88 -21.57 7.65
CA ILE A 51 1.06 -21.42 6.42
C ILE A 51 -0.23 -22.26 6.51
N HIS A 52 -0.17 -23.45 7.10
CA HIS A 52 -1.34 -24.33 7.24
C HIS A 52 -2.42 -23.79 8.17
N GLU A 53 -2.09 -22.80 9.00
CA GLU A 53 -3.03 -22.13 9.90
C GLU A 53 -3.80 -20.99 9.22
N PHE A 54 -3.40 -20.59 8.03
CA PHE A 54 -4.01 -19.54 7.23
C PHE A 54 -4.97 -20.15 6.19
N ALA A 55 -6.05 -20.76 6.69
CA ALA A 55 -7.02 -21.48 5.83
C ALA A 55 -7.77 -20.56 4.87
N SER A 56 -8.05 -19.31 5.29
CA SER A 56 -8.64 -18.25 4.46
C SER A 56 -7.96 -16.91 4.72
N LEU A 57 -8.04 -15.99 3.77
CA LEU A 57 -7.45 -14.66 3.89
C LEU A 57 -8.02 -13.87 5.07
N SER A 58 -9.32 -13.97 5.31
CA SER A 58 -10.02 -13.31 6.40
C SER A 58 -9.62 -13.80 7.80
N GLU A 59 -9.13 -15.05 7.90
CA GLU A 59 -8.66 -15.59 9.17
C GLU A 59 -7.26 -15.15 9.56
N ILE A 60 -6.46 -14.68 8.60
CA ILE A 60 -5.08 -14.28 8.85
C ILE A 60 -5.01 -13.17 9.91
N PHE A 61 -5.83 -12.11 9.77
CA PHE A 61 -5.84 -11.03 10.76
C PHE A 61 -6.25 -11.49 12.15
N LYS A 62 -7.33 -12.27 12.27
CA LYS A 62 -7.79 -12.83 13.56
C LYS A 62 -6.71 -13.65 14.25
N LYS A 63 -5.95 -14.43 13.45
CA LYS A 63 -4.87 -15.26 13.97
C LYS A 63 -3.71 -14.40 14.48
N TYR A 64 -3.31 -13.39 13.70
CA TYR A 64 -2.28 -12.44 14.09
C TYR A 64 -2.67 -11.62 15.32
N GLU A 65 -3.92 -11.16 15.44
CA GLU A 65 -4.45 -10.48 16.62
C GLU A 65 -4.35 -11.37 17.87
N LYS A 66 -4.80 -12.63 17.76
CA LYS A 66 -4.66 -13.59 18.84
C LYS A 66 -3.20 -13.78 19.27
N TRP A 67 -2.29 -13.92 18.31
CA TRP A 67 -0.86 -14.10 18.63
C TRP A 67 -0.23 -12.83 19.18
N SER A 68 -0.57 -11.64 18.67
CA SER A 68 -0.05 -10.39 19.20
C SER A 68 -0.49 -10.11 20.63
N GLY A 69 -1.67 -10.58 21.03
CA GLY A 69 -2.11 -10.57 22.43
C GLY A 69 -1.26 -11.44 23.36
N LEU A 70 -0.73 -12.55 22.84
CA LEU A 70 0.17 -13.45 23.60
C LEU A 70 1.63 -12.98 23.55
N TYR A 71 2.05 -12.35 22.44
CA TYR A 71 3.42 -11.94 22.16
C TYR A 71 3.44 -10.44 21.78
N PRO A 72 3.31 -9.53 22.77
CA PRO A 72 2.93 -8.14 22.50
C PRO A 72 4.02 -7.28 21.81
N PHE A 73 5.31 -7.69 21.84
CA PHE A 73 6.39 -6.91 21.23
C PHE A 73 6.71 -7.33 19.79
N ALA A 74 6.88 -8.61 19.59
CA ALA A 74 7.16 -9.21 18.30
C ALA A 74 6.98 -10.72 18.36
N LEU A 75 6.69 -11.33 17.21
CA LEU A 75 6.52 -12.78 17.08
C LEU A 75 7.17 -13.32 15.80
N PRO A 76 7.87 -14.46 15.86
CA PRO A 76 8.35 -15.17 14.69
C PRO A 76 7.19 -15.75 13.87
N VAL A 77 7.17 -15.50 12.56
CA VAL A 77 6.22 -16.12 11.63
C VAL A 77 6.99 -16.96 10.61
N TRP A 78 6.63 -18.24 10.53
CA TRP A 78 7.29 -19.22 9.66
C TRP A 78 6.48 -19.48 8.39
N HIS A 79 7.08 -19.20 7.25
CA HIS A 79 6.56 -19.49 5.90
C HIS A 79 7.19 -20.80 5.38
N GLY A 80 6.77 -21.94 5.95
CA GLY A 80 7.41 -23.24 5.74
C GLY A 80 8.63 -23.46 6.64
N SER A 81 9.44 -24.47 6.28
CA SER A 81 10.58 -24.93 7.12
C SER A 81 11.83 -24.04 7.03
N PHE A 82 11.96 -23.26 5.97
CA PHE A 82 13.22 -22.60 5.59
C PHE A 82 13.09 -21.11 5.35
N SER A 83 11.96 -20.54 5.69
CA SER A 83 11.69 -19.11 5.58
C SER A 83 10.90 -18.65 6.82
N ALA A 84 11.41 -17.60 7.48
CA ALA A 84 10.74 -17.02 8.63
C ALA A 84 11.07 -15.53 8.71
N CYS A 85 10.14 -14.76 9.29
CA CYS A 85 10.35 -13.35 9.60
C CYS A 85 10.03 -13.08 11.07
N LEU A 86 10.58 -11.99 11.62
CA LEU A 86 10.11 -11.43 12.87
C LEU A 86 9.05 -10.36 12.57
N THR A 87 7.81 -10.58 13.01
CA THR A 87 6.73 -9.61 12.90
C THR A 87 6.70 -8.73 14.15
N ILE A 88 6.97 -7.45 13.97
CA ILE A 88 6.95 -6.42 15.03
C ILE A 88 5.53 -5.90 15.21
N THR A 89 5.05 -5.87 16.47
CA THR A 89 3.70 -5.49 16.88
C THR A 89 3.68 -4.38 17.92
N HIS A 90 4.84 -3.86 18.34
CA HIS A 90 4.96 -2.84 19.39
C HIS A 90 5.71 -1.59 18.90
N PRO A 91 5.28 -0.38 19.29
CA PRO A 91 5.89 0.88 18.84
C PRO A 91 7.36 1.03 19.21
N ASP A 92 7.81 0.56 20.35
CA ASP A 92 9.21 0.69 20.76
C ASP A 92 10.16 -0.14 19.89
N TYR A 93 9.73 -1.32 19.48
CA TYR A 93 10.47 -2.11 18.48
C TYR A 93 10.42 -1.46 17.11
N ALA A 94 9.25 -0.91 16.73
CA ALA A 94 9.08 -0.16 15.50
C ALA A 94 10.03 1.05 15.43
N LYS A 95 10.17 1.80 16.52
CA LYS A 95 11.10 2.94 16.65
C LYS A 95 12.53 2.54 16.32
N THR A 96 13.00 1.43 16.88
CA THR A 96 14.37 0.93 16.65
C THR A 96 14.57 0.52 15.18
N LEU A 97 13.59 -0.15 14.56
CA LEU A 97 13.65 -0.56 13.15
C LEU A 97 13.61 0.65 12.20
N LEU A 98 12.67 1.58 12.42
CA LEU A 98 12.43 2.72 11.52
C LEU A 98 13.49 3.83 11.61
N ALA A 99 14.36 3.80 12.63
CA ALA A 99 15.55 4.65 12.70
C ALA A 99 16.64 4.25 11.69
N ARG A 100 16.47 3.11 11.00
CA ARG A 100 17.43 2.52 10.06
C ARG A 100 16.96 2.68 8.60
N THR A 101 17.90 2.50 7.67
CA THR A 101 17.64 2.55 6.22
C THR A 101 17.93 1.19 5.56
N ASP A 102 17.51 0.12 6.23
CA ASP A 102 17.70 -1.23 5.69
C ASP A 102 16.96 -1.42 4.35
N PRO A 103 17.48 -2.25 3.43
CA PRO A 103 16.86 -2.53 2.15
C PRO A 103 15.50 -3.23 2.32
N LYS A 104 14.69 -3.16 1.30
CA LYS A 104 13.46 -3.93 1.20
C LYS A 104 13.77 -5.41 1.10
N ASP A 105 12.92 -6.25 1.69
CA ASP A 105 13.12 -7.70 1.67
C ASP A 105 12.91 -8.32 0.28
N ASN A 106 13.54 -9.48 0.08
CA ASN A 106 13.46 -10.21 -1.17
C ASN A 106 12.19 -11.06 -1.33
N MET A 107 11.43 -11.32 -0.27
CA MET A 107 10.21 -12.16 -0.37
C MET A 107 9.05 -11.38 -0.94
N THR A 108 8.84 -10.16 -0.45
CA THR A 108 7.72 -9.30 -0.86
C THR A 108 8.09 -8.47 -2.10
N TYR A 109 9.16 -7.70 -2.00
CA TYR A 109 9.43 -6.63 -2.97
C TYR A 109 10.13 -7.13 -4.25
N ARG A 110 10.96 -8.18 -4.18
CA ARG A 110 11.55 -8.78 -5.38
C ARG A 110 10.49 -9.27 -6.37
N ASN A 111 9.41 -9.84 -5.85
CA ASN A 111 8.33 -10.35 -6.68
C ASN A 111 7.54 -9.22 -7.38
N MET A 112 7.60 -8.00 -6.86
CA MET A 112 6.96 -6.83 -7.47
C MET A 112 7.79 -6.23 -8.61
N ILE A 113 9.11 -6.50 -8.69
CA ILE A 113 10.00 -5.89 -9.69
C ILE A 113 9.54 -6.17 -11.12
N ALA A 114 8.97 -7.35 -11.38
CA ALA A 114 8.45 -7.69 -12.69
C ALA A 114 7.26 -6.81 -13.12
N TRP A 115 6.58 -6.20 -12.18
CA TRP A 115 5.47 -5.27 -12.40
C TRP A 115 5.92 -3.81 -12.34
N ILE A 116 6.40 -3.35 -11.17
CA ILE A 116 6.71 -1.92 -10.93
C ILE A 116 8.17 -1.54 -11.20
N GLY A 117 8.97 -2.44 -11.76
CA GLY A 117 10.39 -2.19 -11.98
C GLY A 117 11.16 -1.89 -10.69
N LYS A 118 12.34 -1.27 -10.85
CA LYS A 118 13.17 -0.81 -9.73
C LYS A 118 12.98 0.70 -9.49
N GLY A 119 11.74 1.10 -9.16
CA GLY A 119 11.42 2.47 -8.75
C GLY A 119 11.67 2.72 -7.25
N LEU A 120 11.32 3.92 -6.78
CA LEU A 120 11.57 4.42 -5.42
C LEU A 120 11.14 3.46 -4.31
N LEU A 121 10.09 2.68 -4.51
CA LEU A 121 9.60 1.72 -3.53
C LEU A 121 10.60 0.60 -3.23
N VAL A 122 11.26 0.09 -4.28
CA VAL A 122 12.09 -1.12 -4.23
C VAL A 122 13.58 -0.80 -4.18
N LEU A 123 13.99 0.36 -4.71
CA LEU A 123 15.39 0.81 -4.68
C LEU A 123 15.97 0.85 -3.27
N ASP A 124 17.27 0.69 -3.16
CA ASP A 124 18.05 0.84 -1.94
C ASP A 124 19.36 1.60 -2.18
N GLY A 125 20.11 1.82 -1.10
CA GLY A 125 21.43 2.44 -1.13
C GLY A 125 21.47 3.81 -1.80
N PRO A 126 22.61 4.17 -2.46
CA PRO A 126 22.81 5.48 -3.07
C PRO A 126 21.79 5.82 -4.16
N LYS A 127 21.36 4.83 -4.97
CA LYS A 127 20.38 5.03 -6.03
C LYS A 127 19.01 5.42 -5.45
N TRP A 128 18.60 4.81 -4.33
CA TRP A 128 17.40 5.21 -3.62
C TRP A 128 17.48 6.65 -3.11
N VAL A 129 18.61 7.05 -2.51
CA VAL A 129 18.83 8.41 -2.02
C VAL A 129 18.69 9.43 -3.15
N GLN A 130 19.29 9.14 -4.31
CA GLN A 130 19.23 9.98 -5.50
C GLN A 130 17.77 10.15 -5.99
N HIS A 131 17.03 9.03 -6.17
CA HIS A 131 15.64 9.06 -6.62
C HIS A 131 14.74 9.77 -5.61
N ARG A 132 14.91 9.50 -4.30
CA ARG A 132 14.15 10.17 -3.24
C ARG A 132 14.34 11.68 -3.28
N LYS A 133 15.60 12.16 -3.41
CA LYS A 133 15.94 13.57 -3.52
C LYS A 133 15.32 14.21 -4.76
N LEU A 134 15.38 13.51 -5.88
CA LEU A 134 14.81 13.96 -7.15
C LEU A 134 13.29 14.13 -7.09
N LEU A 135 12.57 13.19 -6.47
CA LEU A 135 11.12 13.12 -6.48
C LEU A 135 10.46 13.96 -5.38
N THR A 136 11.16 14.22 -4.26
CA THR A 136 10.60 14.95 -3.12
C THR A 136 10.02 16.33 -3.48
N PRO A 137 10.63 17.15 -4.37
CA PRO A 137 10.06 18.42 -4.79
C PRO A 137 8.67 18.29 -5.42
N GLY A 138 8.36 17.19 -6.11
CA GLY A 138 7.03 16.94 -6.71
C GLY A 138 5.88 16.82 -5.71
N PHE A 139 6.20 16.67 -4.42
CA PHE A 139 5.23 16.61 -3.33
C PHE A 139 5.24 17.86 -2.42
N HIS A 140 5.88 18.94 -2.87
CA HIS A 140 5.83 20.20 -2.16
C HIS A 140 4.43 20.83 -2.24
N TYR A 141 4.04 21.59 -1.20
CA TYR A 141 2.69 22.17 -1.09
C TYR A 141 2.29 23.02 -2.31
N THR A 142 3.25 23.71 -2.94
CA THR A 142 2.99 24.53 -4.12
C THR A 142 2.57 23.74 -5.35
N ILE A 143 3.01 22.48 -5.44
CA ILE A 143 2.60 21.52 -6.48
C ILE A 143 1.26 20.89 -6.11
N LEU A 144 1.07 20.57 -4.83
CA LEU A 144 -0.15 19.92 -4.37
C LEU A 144 -1.36 20.85 -4.33
N LYS A 145 -1.15 22.17 -4.21
CA LYS A 145 -2.25 23.15 -4.13
C LYS A 145 -3.20 23.09 -5.32
N PRO A 146 -2.78 23.15 -6.59
CA PRO A 146 -3.67 23.02 -7.74
C PRO A 146 -4.30 21.63 -7.87
N TYR A 147 -3.68 20.59 -7.28
CA TYR A 147 -4.24 19.23 -7.35
C TYR A 147 -5.56 19.08 -6.61
N VAL A 148 -5.83 19.92 -5.59
CA VAL A 148 -7.10 19.88 -4.85
C VAL A 148 -8.30 20.11 -5.78
N THR A 149 -8.18 21.01 -6.76
CA THR A 149 -9.23 21.22 -7.76
C THR A 149 -9.42 19.98 -8.64
N LEU A 150 -8.31 19.37 -9.10
CA LEU A 150 -8.36 18.16 -9.93
C LEU A 150 -8.95 16.96 -9.17
N MET A 151 -8.59 16.82 -7.88
CA MET A 151 -9.19 15.81 -6.99
C MET A 151 -10.70 16.04 -6.83
N ALA A 152 -11.13 17.30 -6.66
CA ALA A 152 -12.54 17.65 -6.55
C ALA A 152 -13.31 17.36 -7.83
N GLU A 153 -12.74 17.64 -9.00
CA GLU A 153 -13.34 17.30 -10.30
C GLU A 153 -13.53 15.78 -10.45
N SER A 154 -12.51 14.99 -10.15
CA SER A 154 -12.59 13.53 -10.21
C SER A 154 -13.59 12.96 -9.21
N THR A 155 -13.64 13.51 -7.99
CA THR A 155 -14.63 13.16 -6.98
C THR A 155 -16.05 13.50 -7.44
N LYS A 156 -16.25 14.68 -8.04
CA LYS A 156 -17.55 15.09 -8.57
C LYS A 156 -18.08 14.09 -9.59
N VAL A 157 -17.27 13.65 -10.54
CA VAL A 157 -17.66 12.64 -11.54
C VAL A 157 -18.14 11.35 -10.87
N MET A 158 -17.45 10.87 -9.83
CA MET A 158 -17.88 9.70 -9.06
C MET A 158 -19.22 9.93 -8.38
N LEU A 159 -19.39 11.07 -7.70
CA LEU A 159 -20.62 11.38 -6.97
C LEU A 159 -21.82 11.57 -7.91
N ASP A 160 -21.63 12.14 -9.10
CA ASP A 160 -22.68 12.25 -10.12
C ASP A 160 -23.19 10.87 -10.59
N LYS A 161 -22.32 9.88 -10.68
CA LYS A 161 -22.72 8.49 -10.94
C LYS A 161 -23.48 7.86 -9.76
N TRP A 162 -23.02 8.11 -8.54
CA TRP A 162 -23.70 7.60 -7.35
C TRP A 162 -25.13 8.16 -7.25
N GLU A 163 -25.34 9.41 -7.63
CA GLU A 163 -26.65 10.02 -7.68
C GLU A 163 -27.61 9.26 -8.59
N GLN A 164 -27.12 8.80 -9.76
CA GLN A 164 -27.92 7.97 -10.66
C GLN A 164 -28.22 6.57 -10.08
N LEU A 165 -27.30 5.98 -9.29
CA LEU A 165 -27.54 4.69 -8.62
C LEU A 165 -28.55 4.84 -7.48
N VAL A 166 -28.47 5.92 -6.71
CA VAL A 166 -29.41 6.24 -5.61
C VAL A 166 -30.83 6.38 -6.13
N THR A 167 -31.03 7.06 -7.26
CA THR A 167 -32.38 7.19 -7.88
C THR A 167 -32.96 5.84 -8.33
N GLN A 168 -32.12 4.81 -8.52
CA GLN A 168 -32.53 3.44 -8.85
C GLN A 168 -32.69 2.55 -7.60
N GLY A 169 -32.51 3.08 -6.38
CA GLY A 169 -32.58 2.32 -5.13
C GLY A 169 -31.46 1.26 -4.97
N LYS A 170 -30.34 1.41 -5.68
CA LYS A 170 -29.23 0.45 -5.65
C LYS A 170 -28.20 0.84 -4.59
N SER A 171 -27.64 -0.18 -3.93
CA SER A 171 -26.44 -0.01 -3.12
C SER A 171 -25.21 0.28 -3.99
N VAL A 172 -24.21 0.93 -3.40
CA VAL A 172 -22.96 1.28 -4.06
C VAL A 172 -21.83 0.41 -3.49
N GLU A 173 -21.17 -0.34 -4.37
CA GLU A 173 -19.89 -0.97 -4.04
C GLU A 173 -18.78 0.10 -4.13
N LEU A 174 -18.18 0.43 -2.99
CA LEU A 174 -17.29 1.59 -2.90
C LEU A 174 -15.99 1.40 -3.65
N PHE A 175 -15.36 0.23 -3.50
CA PHE A 175 -13.97 0.05 -3.95
C PHE A 175 -13.84 0.16 -5.47
N GLU A 176 -14.79 -0.38 -6.23
CA GLU A 176 -14.81 -0.27 -7.70
C GLU A 176 -14.87 1.19 -8.15
N HIS A 177 -15.82 1.95 -7.59
CA HIS A 177 -16.02 3.35 -7.95
C HIS A 177 -14.87 4.25 -7.49
N VAL A 178 -14.42 4.06 -6.25
CA VAL A 178 -13.35 4.87 -5.65
C VAL A 178 -12.01 4.59 -6.35
N SER A 179 -11.72 3.34 -6.74
CA SER A 179 -10.50 3.02 -7.49
C SER A 179 -10.43 3.74 -8.83
N LEU A 180 -11.55 3.84 -9.54
CA LEU A 180 -11.63 4.60 -10.79
C LEU A 180 -11.46 6.10 -10.56
N MET A 181 -12.02 6.63 -9.49
CA MET A 181 -11.89 8.04 -9.12
C MET A 181 -10.45 8.40 -8.74
N THR A 182 -9.79 7.60 -7.92
CA THR A 182 -8.39 7.85 -7.52
C THR A 182 -7.41 7.63 -8.67
N LEU A 183 -7.70 6.70 -9.60
CA LEU A 183 -6.93 6.57 -10.83
C LEU A 183 -7.07 7.82 -11.72
N ASP A 184 -8.29 8.32 -11.95
CA ASP A 184 -8.54 9.55 -12.70
C ASP A 184 -7.82 10.75 -12.06
N SER A 185 -7.88 10.84 -10.73
CA SER A 185 -7.23 11.88 -9.95
C SER A 185 -5.70 11.85 -10.10
N ILE A 186 -5.04 10.70 -9.90
CA ILE A 186 -3.58 10.61 -10.02
C ILE A 186 -3.11 10.85 -11.46
N MET A 187 -3.88 10.41 -12.47
CA MET A 187 -3.56 10.65 -13.87
C MET A 187 -3.60 12.15 -14.20
N LYS A 188 -4.61 12.88 -13.74
CA LYS A 188 -4.70 14.34 -13.92
C LYS A 188 -3.62 15.07 -13.15
N CYS A 189 -3.40 14.72 -11.88
CA CYS A 189 -2.48 15.42 -10.99
C CYS A 189 -1.01 15.17 -11.34
N ALA A 190 -0.59 13.90 -11.39
CA ALA A 190 0.81 13.53 -11.49
C ALA A 190 1.31 13.38 -12.93
N PHE A 191 0.41 13.07 -13.87
CA PHE A 191 0.79 12.72 -15.24
C PHE A 191 0.21 13.68 -16.28
N SER A 192 -0.52 14.74 -15.87
CA SER A 192 -1.20 15.71 -16.77
C SER A 192 -1.99 15.01 -17.88
N HIS A 193 -2.57 13.84 -17.57
CA HIS A 193 -3.33 13.04 -18.50
C HIS A 193 -4.80 12.99 -18.10
N SER A 194 -5.68 13.44 -18.98
CA SER A 194 -7.13 13.35 -18.80
C SER A 194 -7.63 12.07 -19.42
N SER A 195 -8.21 11.21 -18.62
CA SER A 195 -8.81 9.97 -19.09
C SER A 195 -10.30 9.92 -18.78
N ASN A 196 -11.03 9.11 -19.54
CA ASN A 196 -12.43 8.78 -19.27
C ASN A 196 -12.55 7.49 -18.44
N CYS A 197 -11.51 7.13 -17.65
CA CYS A 197 -11.44 5.84 -16.96
C CYS A 197 -12.63 5.62 -16.03
N GLN A 198 -13.20 6.67 -15.47
CA GLN A 198 -14.39 6.56 -14.65
C GLN A 198 -15.65 6.17 -15.43
N MET A 199 -15.70 6.36 -16.75
CA MET A 199 -16.84 5.98 -17.59
C MET A 199 -16.81 4.50 -18.00
N ASP A 200 -15.65 3.86 -17.89
CA ASP A 200 -15.44 2.44 -18.16
C ASP A 200 -15.43 1.63 -16.87
N ARG A 201 -16.53 0.93 -16.57
CA ARG A 201 -16.67 0.13 -15.33
C ARG A 201 -15.64 -1.01 -15.21
N LYS A 202 -15.04 -1.45 -16.31
CA LYS A 202 -14.04 -2.53 -16.33
C LYS A 202 -12.72 -2.03 -16.88
N ASN A 203 -12.22 -0.92 -16.34
CA ASN A 203 -10.92 -0.41 -16.73
C ASN A 203 -9.85 -1.50 -16.62
N PRO A 204 -9.17 -1.85 -17.75
CA PRO A 204 -8.22 -2.97 -17.78
C PRO A 204 -7.04 -2.77 -16.81
N TYR A 205 -6.58 -1.54 -16.60
CA TYR A 205 -5.50 -1.24 -15.68
C TYR A 205 -5.90 -1.51 -14.22
N VAL A 206 -7.07 -1.02 -13.79
CA VAL A 206 -7.57 -1.27 -12.42
C VAL A 206 -7.73 -2.77 -12.19
N GLN A 207 -8.30 -3.51 -13.15
CA GLN A 207 -8.44 -4.95 -13.02
C GLN A 207 -7.07 -5.66 -12.97
N ALA A 208 -6.10 -5.23 -13.77
CA ALA A 208 -4.75 -5.78 -13.71
C ALA A 208 -4.08 -5.55 -12.35
N VAL A 209 -4.25 -4.36 -11.75
CA VAL A 209 -3.73 -4.06 -10.40
C VAL A 209 -4.38 -4.93 -9.34
N LEU A 210 -5.70 -5.15 -9.41
CA LEU A 210 -6.42 -6.07 -8.52
C LEU A 210 -5.83 -7.48 -8.59
N ASP A 211 -5.69 -8.01 -9.81
CA ASP A 211 -5.11 -9.33 -10.04
C ASP A 211 -3.67 -9.42 -9.54
N LEU A 212 -2.84 -8.40 -9.78
CA LEU A 212 -1.44 -8.35 -9.34
C LEU A 212 -1.32 -8.34 -7.82
N CYS A 213 -2.13 -7.56 -7.11
CA CYS A 213 -2.13 -7.52 -5.65
C CYS A 213 -2.50 -8.87 -5.03
N SER A 214 -3.55 -9.53 -5.57
CA SER A 214 -3.98 -10.85 -5.11
C SER A 214 -2.92 -11.92 -5.43
N LEU A 215 -2.46 -11.99 -6.68
CA LEU A 215 -1.49 -13.01 -7.12
C LEU A 215 -0.14 -12.90 -6.40
N LEU A 216 0.32 -11.69 -6.08
CA LEU A 216 1.54 -11.49 -5.30
C LEU A 216 1.36 -11.93 -3.85
N PHE A 217 0.20 -11.66 -3.26
CA PHE A 217 -0.10 -12.12 -1.91
C PHE A 217 -0.21 -13.65 -1.84
N ASP A 218 -0.93 -14.28 -2.76
CA ASP A 218 -1.07 -15.73 -2.87
C ASP A 218 0.29 -16.39 -3.09
N ARG A 219 1.15 -15.77 -3.89
CA ARG A 219 2.52 -16.23 -4.13
C ARG A 219 3.36 -16.31 -2.85
N MET A 220 3.25 -15.32 -1.98
CA MET A 220 3.98 -15.29 -0.70
C MET A 220 3.52 -16.40 0.27
N HIS A 221 2.28 -16.85 0.14
CA HIS A 221 1.67 -17.87 1.00
C HIS A 221 1.60 -19.26 0.34
N SER A 222 2.22 -19.43 -0.84
CA SER A 222 2.27 -20.71 -1.56
C SER A 222 3.67 -21.30 -1.57
N ILE A 223 3.79 -22.60 -1.28
CA ILE A 223 5.07 -23.32 -1.36
C ILE A 223 5.63 -23.30 -2.79
N LEU A 224 4.78 -23.44 -3.81
CA LEU A 224 5.19 -23.36 -5.22
C LEU A 224 5.58 -21.94 -5.63
N GLY A 225 5.10 -20.93 -4.94
CA GLY A 225 5.41 -19.53 -5.15
C GLY A 225 6.81 -19.11 -4.67
N LEU A 226 7.44 -19.89 -3.80
CA LEU A 226 8.76 -19.60 -3.23
C LEU A 226 9.90 -19.66 -4.27
N SER A 227 9.70 -20.36 -5.38
CA SER A 227 10.68 -20.45 -6.49
C SER A 227 10.14 -19.73 -7.73
N ASP A 228 10.95 -18.82 -8.29
CA ASP A 228 10.61 -18.13 -9.54
C ASP A 228 10.37 -19.11 -10.69
N LEU A 229 11.20 -20.16 -10.77
CA LEU A 229 11.10 -21.17 -11.82
C LEU A 229 9.80 -21.95 -11.74
N THR A 230 9.42 -22.44 -10.55
CA THR A 230 8.16 -23.20 -10.38
C THR A 230 6.95 -22.32 -10.63
N TYR A 231 6.96 -21.09 -10.07
CA TYR A 231 5.87 -20.13 -10.24
C TYR A 231 5.63 -19.78 -11.71
N TRP A 232 6.70 -19.66 -12.51
CA TRP A 232 6.62 -19.31 -13.92
C TRP A 232 5.72 -20.26 -14.73
N PHE A 233 5.69 -21.56 -14.39
CA PHE A 233 4.91 -22.57 -15.05
C PHE A 233 3.51 -22.82 -14.45
N THR A 234 3.15 -22.09 -13.38
CA THR A 234 1.81 -22.20 -12.80
C THR A 234 0.77 -21.37 -13.56
N PRO A 235 -0.54 -21.72 -13.49
CA PRO A 235 -1.60 -20.86 -14.02
C PRO A 235 -1.59 -19.45 -13.42
N GLN A 236 -1.26 -19.31 -12.12
CA GLN A 236 -1.11 -18.04 -11.43
C GLN A 236 0.04 -17.22 -12.01
N GLY A 237 1.19 -17.83 -12.27
CA GLY A 237 2.33 -17.17 -12.91
C GLY A 237 2.00 -16.68 -14.33
N PHE A 238 1.19 -17.42 -15.07
CA PHE A 238 0.71 -16.98 -16.39
C PHE A 238 -0.21 -15.76 -16.28
N ARG A 239 -1.18 -15.80 -15.35
CA ARG A 239 -2.08 -14.66 -15.06
C ARG A 239 -1.28 -13.43 -14.62
N PHE A 240 -0.28 -13.61 -13.75
CA PHE A 240 0.59 -12.55 -13.27
C PHE A 240 1.31 -11.83 -14.43
N ARG A 241 1.93 -12.58 -15.35
CA ARG A 241 2.60 -11.99 -16.52
C ARG A 241 1.64 -11.22 -17.43
N LYS A 242 0.43 -11.76 -17.66
CA LYS A 242 -0.60 -11.08 -18.45
C LYS A 242 -1.03 -9.76 -17.79
N ALA A 243 -1.22 -9.77 -16.48
CA ALA A 243 -1.59 -8.56 -15.74
C ALA A 243 -0.46 -7.52 -15.75
N CYS A 244 0.82 -7.93 -15.59
CA CYS A 244 1.98 -7.04 -15.77
C CYS A 244 1.98 -6.40 -17.16
N GLN A 245 1.73 -7.17 -18.21
CA GLN A 245 1.70 -6.65 -19.57
C GLN A 245 0.62 -5.58 -19.76
N VAL A 246 -0.59 -5.79 -19.21
CA VAL A 246 -1.67 -4.79 -19.27
C VAL A 246 -1.29 -3.52 -18.53
N ALA A 247 -0.71 -3.64 -17.32
CA ALA A 247 -0.26 -2.49 -16.54
C ALA A 247 0.82 -1.70 -17.30
N HIS A 248 1.82 -2.39 -17.86
CA HIS A 248 2.90 -1.76 -18.61
C HIS A 248 2.40 -1.05 -19.90
N LEU A 249 1.47 -1.65 -20.64
CA LEU A 249 0.92 -1.01 -21.82
C LEU A 249 0.26 0.33 -21.48
N HIS A 250 -0.47 0.38 -20.38
CA HIS A 250 -1.11 1.61 -19.91
C HIS A 250 -0.10 2.71 -19.57
N THR A 251 0.95 2.38 -18.81
CA THR A 251 1.99 3.35 -18.42
C THR A 251 2.86 3.78 -19.59
N ASP A 252 3.18 2.87 -20.52
CA ASP A 252 3.92 3.18 -21.75
C ASP A 252 3.17 4.16 -22.64
N GLU A 253 1.85 4.03 -22.75
CA GLU A 253 1.01 4.93 -23.52
C GLU A 253 1.10 6.36 -22.96
N ILE A 254 0.94 6.52 -21.64
CA ILE A 254 1.03 7.81 -20.96
C ILE A 254 2.40 8.48 -21.17
N ILE A 255 3.48 7.71 -20.97
CA ILE A 255 4.85 8.20 -21.18
C ILE A 255 5.06 8.62 -22.64
N LYS A 256 4.60 7.81 -23.59
CA LYS A 256 4.72 8.07 -25.03
C LYS A 256 3.97 9.32 -25.45
N GLU A 257 2.73 9.47 -24.98
CA GLU A 257 1.93 10.67 -25.26
C GLU A 257 2.60 11.91 -24.70
N ARG A 258 3.08 11.87 -23.45
CA ARG A 258 3.78 13.04 -22.87
C ARG A 258 5.05 13.36 -23.60
N LYS A 259 5.88 12.39 -23.95
CA LYS A 259 7.08 12.59 -24.77
C LYS A 259 6.76 13.17 -26.15
N LYS A 260 5.64 12.78 -26.78
CA LYS A 260 5.17 13.34 -28.05
C LYS A 260 4.77 14.80 -27.88
N TYR A 261 4.05 15.13 -26.80
CA TYR A 261 3.63 16.50 -26.49
C TYR A 261 4.83 17.46 -26.28
N LEU A 262 5.88 16.97 -25.64
CA LEU A 262 7.12 17.73 -25.39
C LEU A 262 7.99 17.94 -26.65
N LYS A 263 7.69 17.31 -27.79
CA LYS A 263 8.37 17.58 -29.07
C LYS A 263 7.85 18.84 -29.75
N ASP A 264 6.68 19.35 -29.37
CA ASP A 264 6.18 20.63 -29.83
C ASP A 264 6.89 21.77 -29.07
N GLU A 265 7.63 22.61 -29.79
CA GLU A 265 8.41 23.71 -29.19
C GLU A 265 7.54 24.69 -28.42
N THR A 266 6.31 24.97 -28.89
CA THR A 266 5.37 25.86 -28.22
C THR A 266 4.91 25.29 -26.87
N GLU A 267 4.63 24.01 -26.83
CA GLU A 267 4.23 23.31 -25.60
C GLU A 267 5.41 23.17 -24.64
N LEU A 268 6.61 22.83 -25.15
CA LEU A 268 7.82 22.78 -24.35
C LEU A 268 8.11 24.13 -23.68
N GLN A 269 7.99 25.24 -24.43
CA GLN A 269 8.17 26.58 -23.85
C GLN A 269 7.10 26.91 -22.80
N LYS A 270 5.84 26.52 -23.01
CA LYS A 270 4.78 26.68 -21.99
C LYS A 270 5.11 25.94 -20.71
N ILE A 271 5.58 24.69 -20.80
CA ILE A 271 5.94 23.86 -19.65
C ILE A 271 7.17 24.43 -18.94
N GLN A 272 8.20 24.84 -19.67
CA GLN A 272 9.40 25.47 -19.10
C GLN A 272 9.10 26.80 -18.39
N ARG A 273 8.06 27.54 -18.83
CA ARG A 273 7.57 28.77 -18.18
C ARG A 273 6.68 28.50 -16.97
N LYS A 274 6.18 27.25 -16.78
CA LYS A 274 5.45 26.89 -15.56
C LYS A 274 6.37 27.05 -14.35
N ARG A 275 5.89 27.71 -13.34
CA ARG A 275 6.61 27.86 -12.07
C ARG A 275 6.86 26.51 -11.40
N TYR A 276 6.01 25.53 -11.69
CA TYR A 276 6.07 24.19 -11.11
C TYR A 276 5.72 23.15 -12.17
N LEU A 277 6.55 22.11 -12.23
CA LEU A 277 6.36 20.96 -13.10
C LEU A 277 5.50 19.90 -12.37
N ASP A 278 4.70 19.14 -13.12
CA ASP A 278 4.05 17.96 -12.56
C ASP A 278 5.06 16.83 -12.34
N PHE A 279 4.61 15.73 -11.73
CA PHE A 279 5.49 14.61 -11.39
C PHE A 279 6.17 14.00 -12.62
N LEU A 280 5.41 13.78 -13.72
CA LEU A 280 5.97 13.19 -14.95
C LEU A 280 6.95 14.15 -15.63
N ASP A 281 6.67 15.45 -15.65
CA ASP A 281 7.59 16.44 -16.18
C ASP A 281 8.89 16.49 -15.35
N ILE A 282 8.80 16.43 -14.01
CA ILE A 282 9.98 16.33 -13.14
C ILE A 282 10.84 15.13 -13.54
N LEU A 283 10.24 13.96 -13.79
CA LEU A 283 10.97 12.76 -14.21
C LEU A 283 11.60 12.92 -15.60
N LEU A 284 10.88 13.51 -16.57
CA LEU A 284 11.34 13.66 -17.94
C LEU A 284 12.49 14.68 -18.08
N PHE A 285 12.53 15.70 -17.21
CA PHE A 285 13.60 16.70 -17.16
C PHE A 285 14.70 16.38 -16.13
N ALA A 286 14.52 15.31 -15.37
CA ALA A 286 15.47 14.89 -14.35
C ALA A 286 16.82 14.50 -14.94
N LYS A 287 17.91 14.89 -14.25
CA LYS A 287 19.27 14.52 -14.59
C LYS A 287 19.96 13.96 -13.36
N ASP A 288 20.81 12.98 -13.61
CA ASP A 288 21.70 12.44 -12.57
C ASP A 288 22.82 13.45 -12.21
N ASP A 289 23.65 13.13 -11.22
CA ASP A 289 24.77 13.98 -10.79
C ASP A 289 25.83 14.21 -11.89
N LYS A 290 25.78 13.43 -12.99
CA LYS A 290 26.64 13.56 -14.16
C LYS A 290 25.98 14.32 -15.31
N GLY A 291 24.73 14.77 -15.12
CA GLY A 291 23.97 15.51 -16.14
C GLY A 291 23.22 14.61 -17.13
N ASN A 292 23.21 13.29 -16.97
CA ASN A 292 22.47 12.38 -17.86
C ASN A 292 21.00 12.34 -17.47
N PRO A 293 20.07 12.21 -18.45
CA PRO A 293 18.66 11.99 -18.15
C PRO A 293 18.45 10.61 -17.50
N LEU A 294 17.32 10.42 -16.84
CA LEU A 294 16.88 9.10 -16.38
C LEU A 294 16.80 8.14 -17.57
N SER A 295 17.22 6.89 -17.36
CA SER A 295 17.00 5.84 -18.36
C SER A 295 15.50 5.60 -18.58
N ASP A 296 15.11 5.11 -19.75
CA ASP A 296 13.71 4.77 -20.03
C ASP A 296 13.20 3.67 -19.07
N GLU A 297 14.09 2.79 -18.61
CA GLU A 297 13.77 1.77 -17.60
C GLU A 297 13.49 2.41 -16.23
N ASP A 298 14.34 3.32 -15.76
CA ASP A 298 14.16 4.02 -14.49
C ASP A 298 12.90 4.94 -14.53
N LEU A 299 12.70 5.65 -15.64
CA LEU A 299 11.52 6.48 -15.87
C LEU A 299 10.24 5.66 -15.75
N ARG A 300 10.18 4.52 -16.46
CA ARG A 300 9.02 3.63 -16.43
C ARG A 300 8.79 3.06 -15.02
N ALA A 301 9.86 2.62 -14.35
CA ALA A 301 9.75 2.06 -13.00
C ALA A 301 9.17 3.06 -12.00
N GLU A 302 9.52 4.36 -12.12
CA GLU A 302 8.91 5.39 -11.29
C GLU A 302 7.44 5.64 -11.67
N VAL A 303 7.10 5.70 -12.96
CA VAL A 303 5.71 5.87 -13.41
C VAL A 303 4.84 4.70 -12.94
N ASP A 304 5.27 3.44 -13.15
CA ASP A 304 4.55 2.26 -12.66
C ASP A 304 4.37 2.29 -11.14
N THR A 305 5.44 2.64 -10.40
CA THR A 305 5.41 2.74 -8.95
C THR A 305 4.40 3.77 -8.47
N PHE A 306 4.42 4.98 -9.03
CA PHE A 306 3.55 6.08 -8.56
C PHE A 306 2.12 5.94 -9.07
N MET A 307 1.90 5.38 -10.26
CA MET A 307 0.57 5.05 -10.76
C MET A 307 -0.13 4.04 -9.83
N PHE A 308 0.53 2.94 -9.50
CA PHE A 308 0.00 1.94 -8.58
C PHE A 308 -0.23 2.51 -7.17
N ARG A 309 0.83 3.11 -6.58
CA ARG A 309 0.78 3.57 -5.19
C ARG A 309 -0.11 4.78 -4.98
N GLY A 310 -0.31 5.61 -6.01
CA GLY A 310 -1.12 6.82 -5.93
C GLY A 310 -2.61 6.53 -5.93
N HIS A 311 -3.08 5.50 -6.67
CA HIS A 311 -4.52 5.23 -6.74
C HIS A 311 -4.99 4.16 -5.76
N ASP A 312 -4.34 3.00 -5.71
CA ASP A 312 -4.86 1.82 -5.02
C ASP A 312 -4.89 1.97 -3.49
N THR A 313 -3.84 2.56 -2.90
CA THR A 313 -3.79 2.82 -1.45
C THR A 313 -4.79 3.87 -1.02
N THR A 314 -4.97 4.93 -1.82
CA THR A 314 -5.93 5.99 -1.52
C THR A 314 -7.36 5.49 -1.70
N ALA A 315 -7.61 4.64 -2.73
CA ALA A 315 -8.90 3.98 -2.91
C ALA A 315 -9.31 3.14 -1.69
N SER A 316 -8.38 2.35 -1.16
CA SER A 316 -8.59 1.60 0.08
C SER A 316 -8.90 2.53 1.25
N GLY A 317 -8.09 3.58 1.44
CA GLY A 317 -8.27 4.55 2.52
C GLY A 317 -9.64 5.25 2.48
N ILE A 318 -10.07 5.72 1.30
CA ILE A 318 -11.38 6.38 1.12
C ILE A 318 -12.51 5.38 1.34
N SER A 319 -12.44 4.18 0.78
CA SER A 319 -13.52 3.19 0.89
C SER A 319 -13.77 2.78 2.35
N TRP A 320 -12.70 2.50 3.10
CA TRP A 320 -12.82 2.19 4.52
C TRP A 320 -13.24 3.41 5.37
N LEU A 321 -12.81 4.62 5.02
CA LEU A 321 -13.24 5.85 5.67
C LEU A 321 -14.76 6.05 5.53
N LEU A 322 -15.30 5.91 4.31
CA LEU A 322 -16.73 6.06 4.07
C LEU A 322 -17.55 4.96 4.76
N TYR A 323 -17.02 3.73 4.84
CA TYR A 323 -17.59 2.68 5.65
C TYR A 323 -17.64 3.05 7.14
N CYS A 324 -16.54 3.55 7.70
CA CYS A 324 -16.52 4.02 9.10
C CYS A 324 -17.54 5.14 9.34
N MET A 325 -17.70 6.06 8.38
CA MET A 325 -18.72 7.12 8.49
C MET A 325 -20.14 6.57 8.49
N ALA A 326 -20.42 5.56 7.66
CA ALA A 326 -21.74 4.93 7.63
C ALA A 326 -22.07 4.18 8.94
N GLN A 327 -21.07 3.56 9.57
CA GLN A 327 -21.23 2.84 10.84
C GLN A 327 -21.35 3.78 12.05
N ASN A 328 -20.95 5.05 11.92
CA ASN A 328 -20.90 6.02 13.02
C ASN A 328 -21.61 7.33 12.63
N PRO A 329 -22.96 7.35 12.61
CA PRO A 329 -23.75 8.47 12.09
C PRO A 329 -23.53 9.78 12.86
N GLU A 330 -23.24 9.74 14.16
CA GLU A 330 -22.91 10.91 14.96
C GLU A 330 -21.61 11.58 14.51
N HIS A 331 -20.58 10.79 14.18
CA HIS A 331 -19.31 11.29 13.65
C HIS A 331 -19.45 11.79 12.21
N GLN A 332 -20.26 11.10 11.42
CA GLN A 332 -20.62 11.51 10.06
C GLN A 332 -21.30 12.89 10.07
N GLN A 333 -22.25 13.10 10.98
CA GLN A 333 -22.98 14.36 11.08
C GLN A 333 -22.08 15.52 11.55
N LYS A 334 -21.20 15.30 12.54
CA LYS A 334 -20.21 16.31 12.97
C LYS A 334 -19.25 16.70 11.85
N CYS A 335 -18.78 15.73 11.05
CA CYS A 335 -17.96 16.02 9.88
C CYS A 335 -18.72 16.86 8.85
N ARG A 336 -20.00 16.54 8.58
CA ARG A 336 -20.85 17.30 7.66
C ARG A 336 -21.02 18.74 8.12
N GLU A 337 -21.27 18.96 9.41
CA GLU A 337 -21.41 20.29 10.02
C GLU A 337 -20.11 21.10 9.90
N GLU A 338 -18.97 20.49 10.21
CA GLU A 338 -17.65 21.13 10.04
C GLU A 338 -17.44 21.57 8.57
N VAL A 339 -17.71 20.67 7.62
CA VAL A 339 -17.54 20.98 6.19
C VAL A 339 -18.50 22.07 5.73
N LYS A 340 -19.78 22.03 6.12
CA LYS A 340 -20.75 23.09 5.82
C LYS A 340 -20.31 24.44 6.39
N ALA A 341 -19.83 24.48 7.63
CA ALA A 341 -19.33 25.72 8.24
C ALA A 341 -18.10 26.30 7.53
N ILE A 342 -17.20 25.44 7.01
CA ILE A 342 -16.01 25.86 6.29
C ILE A 342 -16.35 26.38 4.87
N MET A 343 -17.24 25.69 4.16
CA MET A 343 -17.54 25.99 2.77
C MET A 343 -18.59 27.10 2.60
N GLY A 344 -19.51 27.28 3.57
CA GLY A 344 -20.64 28.19 3.43
C GLY A 344 -21.45 27.85 2.19
N ASP A 345 -21.75 28.85 1.35
CA ASP A 345 -22.56 28.69 0.14
C ASP A 345 -21.76 28.22 -1.10
N ARG A 346 -20.46 27.90 -0.93
CA ARG A 346 -19.63 27.41 -2.03
C ARG A 346 -19.91 25.94 -2.32
N ASP A 347 -19.90 25.56 -3.58
CA ASP A 347 -20.06 24.19 -4.07
C ASP A 347 -18.71 23.51 -4.42
N TYR A 348 -17.60 24.21 -4.23
CA TYR A 348 -16.26 23.70 -4.50
C TYR A 348 -15.31 23.89 -3.32
N ILE A 349 -14.46 22.88 -3.10
CA ILE A 349 -13.46 22.85 -2.04
C ILE A 349 -12.14 23.47 -2.51
N GLN A 350 -11.47 24.21 -1.64
CA GLN A 350 -10.19 24.86 -1.90
C GLN A 350 -9.09 24.32 -0.99
N TRP A 351 -7.84 24.53 -1.39
CA TRP A 351 -6.67 24.16 -0.60
C TRP A 351 -6.73 24.67 0.85
N ASP A 352 -7.09 25.94 1.02
CA ASP A 352 -7.10 26.59 2.34
C ASP A 352 -8.22 26.06 3.26
N ASP A 353 -9.22 25.39 2.72
CA ASP A 353 -10.28 24.73 3.48
C ASP A 353 -9.78 23.46 4.16
N LEU A 354 -8.83 22.73 3.53
CA LEU A 354 -8.34 21.45 4.03
C LEU A 354 -7.65 21.57 5.39
N SER A 355 -7.00 22.70 5.67
CA SER A 355 -6.35 22.95 6.97
C SER A 355 -7.34 23.17 8.10
N LYS A 356 -8.56 23.63 7.80
CA LYS A 356 -9.64 23.92 8.75
C LYS A 356 -10.43 22.67 9.15
N MET A 357 -10.35 21.58 8.37
CA MET A 357 -11.05 20.32 8.60
C MET A 357 -10.41 19.53 9.75
N THR A 358 -10.58 19.98 10.97
CA THR A 358 -9.95 19.42 12.17
C THR A 358 -10.62 18.11 12.58
N TYR A 359 -11.95 18.12 12.71
CA TYR A 359 -12.70 16.93 13.12
C TYR A 359 -12.70 15.85 12.03
N CYS A 360 -12.88 16.23 10.77
CA CYS A 360 -12.71 15.32 9.64
C CYS A 360 -11.32 14.68 9.64
N THR A 361 -10.28 15.43 9.98
CA THR A 361 -8.91 14.89 10.07
C THR A 361 -8.78 13.85 11.19
N MET A 362 -9.43 14.05 12.33
CA MET A 362 -9.47 13.05 13.41
C MET A 362 -10.18 11.77 12.96
N CYS A 363 -11.32 11.91 12.29
CA CYS A 363 -12.06 10.77 11.72
C CYS A 363 -11.24 10.01 10.67
N ILE A 364 -10.55 10.72 9.76
CA ILE A 364 -9.66 10.10 8.77
C ILE A 364 -8.54 9.32 9.47
N LYS A 365 -7.89 9.89 10.48
CA LYS A 365 -6.83 9.22 11.22
C LYS A 365 -7.33 7.97 11.95
N GLU A 366 -8.52 8.01 12.54
CA GLU A 366 -9.10 6.85 13.21
C GLU A 366 -9.47 5.74 12.21
N SER A 367 -9.99 6.09 11.03
CA SER A 367 -10.20 5.12 9.95
C SER A 367 -8.87 4.49 9.49
N LEU A 368 -7.82 5.29 9.32
CA LEU A 368 -6.49 4.80 8.97
C LEU A 368 -5.83 3.97 10.10
N ARG A 369 -6.23 4.15 11.35
CA ARG A 369 -5.82 3.29 12.46
C ARG A 369 -6.46 1.92 12.34
N LEU A 370 -7.78 1.88 12.20
CA LEU A 370 -8.53 0.61 12.10
C LEU A 370 -8.28 -0.11 10.77
N TYR A 371 -8.22 0.63 9.67
CA TYR A 371 -8.09 0.08 8.32
C TYR A 371 -6.92 0.73 7.57
N PRO A 372 -5.65 0.47 8.00
CA PRO A 372 -4.49 1.01 7.30
C PRO A 372 -4.39 0.39 5.90
N PRO A 373 -4.38 1.20 4.82
CA PRO A 373 -4.30 0.68 3.45
C PRO A 373 -3.11 -0.25 3.22
N VAL A 374 -1.99 0.02 3.88
CA VAL A 374 -0.81 -0.87 3.89
C VAL A 374 -0.72 -1.50 5.28
N PRO A 375 -1.16 -2.77 5.45
CA PRO A 375 -1.21 -3.41 6.77
C PRO A 375 0.16 -3.74 7.36
N GLY A 376 1.21 -3.77 6.53
CA GLY A 376 2.58 -4.00 6.98
C GLY A 376 3.62 -3.62 5.94
N VAL A 377 4.83 -3.35 6.39
CA VAL A 377 6.00 -3.12 5.56
C VAL A 377 7.15 -3.99 6.05
N SER A 378 8.00 -4.42 5.14
CA SER A 378 9.07 -5.35 5.48
C SER A 378 10.44 -4.90 4.97
N GLN A 379 11.47 -5.36 5.67
CA GLN A 379 12.87 -5.03 5.43
C GLN A 379 13.74 -6.27 5.66
N GLN A 380 14.91 -6.28 5.04
CA GLN A 380 15.96 -7.25 5.31
C GLN A 380 17.11 -6.51 6.01
N LEU A 381 17.50 -6.97 7.20
CA LEU A 381 18.53 -6.27 7.96
C LEU A 381 19.88 -6.31 7.27
N SER A 382 20.48 -5.15 7.05
CA SER A 382 21.84 -5.01 6.50
C SER A 382 22.96 -5.10 7.56
N LYS A 383 22.58 -5.05 8.85
CA LYS A 383 23.43 -5.17 10.03
C LYS A 383 22.60 -5.71 11.19
N PRO A 384 23.20 -6.32 12.20
CA PRO A 384 22.48 -6.74 13.40
C PRO A 384 21.69 -5.58 14.04
N ILE A 385 20.58 -5.90 14.69
CA ILE A 385 19.76 -4.95 15.46
C ILE A 385 19.57 -5.49 16.88
N THR A 386 19.65 -4.60 17.87
CA THR A 386 19.33 -4.93 19.27
C THR A 386 18.18 -4.03 19.73
N PHE A 387 17.15 -4.63 20.29
CA PHE A 387 16.00 -3.92 20.86
C PHE A 387 16.27 -3.50 22.30
N PHE A 388 15.41 -2.64 22.84
CA PHE A 388 15.59 -2.03 24.17
C PHE A 388 15.64 -3.05 25.33
N ASP A 389 15.08 -4.24 25.13
CA ASP A 389 15.05 -5.34 26.12
C ASP A 389 16.21 -6.33 25.98
N GLY A 390 17.20 -6.02 25.13
CA GLY A 390 18.39 -6.81 24.89
C GLY A 390 18.24 -7.92 23.86
N ARG A 391 17.02 -8.22 23.39
CA ARG A 391 16.82 -9.17 22.28
C ARG A 391 17.43 -8.62 20.99
N SER A 392 18.02 -9.47 20.19
CA SER A 392 18.68 -9.07 18.96
C SER A 392 18.40 -9.99 17.78
N LEU A 393 18.53 -9.44 16.58
CA LEU A 393 18.50 -10.17 15.31
C LEU A 393 19.82 -9.99 14.58
N LEU A 394 20.21 -11.01 13.87
CA LEU A 394 21.41 -11.00 13.05
C LEU A 394 21.19 -10.27 11.72
N GLU A 395 22.27 -9.92 11.07
CA GLU A 395 22.28 -9.46 9.68
C GLU A 395 21.58 -10.48 8.76
N GLY A 396 20.88 -9.98 7.74
CA GLY A 396 20.11 -10.82 6.81
C GLY A 396 18.74 -11.27 7.34
N ALA A 397 18.40 -11.00 8.60
CA ALA A 397 17.06 -11.33 9.13
C ALA A 397 15.98 -10.55 8.37
N TRP A 398 14.88 -11.25 8.05
CA TRP A 398 13.68 -10.66 7.50
C TRP A 398 12.77 -10.17 8.62
N VAL A 399 12.41 -8.89 8.58
CA VAL A 399 11.58 -8.24 9.59
C VAL A 399 10.36 -7.62 8.93
N VAL A 400 9.18 -7.87 9.49
CA VAL A 400 7.92 -7.28 9.08
C VAL A 400 7.44 -6.34 10.18
N LEU A 401 7.21 -5.09 9.85
CA LEU A 401 6.53 -4.14 10.72
C LEU A 401 5.03 -4.22 10.45
N SER A 402 4.28 -4.80 11.36
CA SER A 402 2.82 -4.89 11.21
C SER A 402 2.16 -3.62 11.69
N ILE A 403 1.84 -2.72 10.76
CA ILE A 403 1.12 -1.48 11.04
C ILE A 403 -0.26 -1.79 11.61
N TYR A 404 -0.95 -2.79 11.04
CA TYR A 404 -2.27 -3.25 11.48
C TYR A 404 -2.29 -3.66 12.96
N LEU A 405 -1.31 -4.46 13.40
CA LEU A 405 -1.24 -4.93 14.77
C LEU A 405 -0.77 -3.85 15.75
N ILE A 406 0.18 -2.98 15.35
CA ILE A 406 0.58 -1.83 16.18
C ILE A 406 -0.61 -0.91 16.44
N HIS A 407 -1.44 -0.67 15.44
CA HIS A 407 -2.63 0.17 15.54
C HIS A 407 -3.75 -0.45 16.39
N ARG A 408 -3.64 -1.72 16.74
CA ARG A 408 -4.59 -2.49 17.57
C ARG A 408 -3.98 -3.00 18.87
N ASN A 409 -2.72 -2.69 19.14
CA ASN A 409 -2.04 -3.20 20.33
C ASN A 409 -2.74 -2.70 21.60
N PRO A 410 -3.32 -3.59 22.45
CA PRO A 410 -4.11 -3.18 23.61
C PRO A 410 -3.27 -2.53 24.73
N SER A 411 -1.95 -2.72 24.73
CA SER A 411 -1.06 -2.00 25.65
C SER A 411 -0.91 -0.50 25.33
N ILE A 412 -1.33 -0.10 24.12
CA ILE A 412 -1.22 1.27 23.60
C ILE A 412 -2.60 1.91 23.39
N TRP A 413 -3.54 1.13 22.91
CA TRP A 413 -4.87 1.60 22.52
C TRP A 413 -5.93 0.95 23.42
N ASN A 414 -6.56 1.75 24.28
CA ASN A 414 -7.71 1.28 25.04
C ASN A 414 -8.85 0.99 24.08
N ASP A 415 -9.53 -0.16 24.26
CA ASP A 415 -10.62 -0.60 23.39
C ASP A 415 -10.26 -0.44 21.90
N PRO A 416 -9.26 -1.21 21.40
CA PRO A 416 -8.63 -0.95 20.11
C PRO A 416 -9.58 -1.11 18.92
N GLU A 417 -10.69 -1.83 19.05
CA GLU A 417 -11.66 -2.03 17.97
C GLU A 417 -12.73 -0.92 17.90
N ALA A 418 -12.89 -0.13 18.97
CA ALA A 418 -13.83 0.98 18.96
C ALA A 418 -13.35 2.12 18.05
N TYR A 419 -14.29 2.66 17.25
CA TYR A 419 -14.04 3.85 16.43
C TYR A 419 -14.20 5.12 17.27
N ASP A 420 -13.11 5.73 17.68
CA ASP A 420 -13.09 6.94 18.49
C ASP A 420 -12.13 8.00 17.92
N PRO A 421 -12.62 8.97 17.14
CA PRO A 421 -11.80 10.05 16.59
C PRO A 421 -11.11 10.93 17.64
N LEU A 422 -11.65 11.01 18.86
CA LEU A 422 -11.07 11.82 19.93
C LEU A 422 -9.69 11.29 20.38
N ARG A 423 -9.35 10.06 20.06
CA ARG A 423 -7.98 9.54 20.18
C ARG A 423 -6.96 10.44 19.48
N PHE A 424 -7.38 11.21 18.48
CA PHE A 424 -6.55 12.12 17.70
C PHE A 424 -6.75 13.59 18.05
N SER A 425 -7.38 13.90 19.20
CA SER A 425 -7.40 15.24 19.74
C SER A 425 -5.98 15.68 20.18
N PRO A 426 -5.68 16.98 20.20
CA PRO A 426 -4.37 17.49 20.62
C PRO A 426 -3.91 16.95 21.98
N GLU A 427 -4.84 16.86 22.95
CA GLU A 427 -4.57 16.39 24.31
C GLU A 427 -4.16 14.91 24.31
N ASN A 428 -4.84 14.08 23.54
CA ASN A 428 -4.60 12.63 23.49
C ASN A 428 -3.36 12.25 22.67
N ILE A 429 -2.99 13.08 21.67
CA ILE A 429 -1.79 12.86 20.88
C ILE A 429 -0.51 13.15 21.70
N SER A 430 -0.53 14.16 22.55
CA SER A 430 0.67 14.61 23.29
C SER A 430 1.29 13.54 24.18
N ASN A 431 0.47 12.64 24.72
CA ASN A 431 0.89 11.55 25.62
C ASN A 431 1.14 10.21 24.92
N ARG A 432 0.97 10.13 23.59
CA ARG A 432 1.10 8.89 22.84
C ARG A 432 2.51 8.70 22.31
N ASN A 433 2.98 7.44 22.34
CA ASN A 433 4.21 7.06 21.66
C ASN A 433 4.14 7.44 20.17
N SER A 434 5.13 8.16 19.66
CA SER A 434 5.17 8.66 18.27
C SER A 434 5.12 7.57 17.20
N HIS A 435 5.47 6.34 17.57
CA HIS A 435 5.45 5.17 16.67
C HIS A 435 4.22 4.26 16.89
N ALA A 436 3.23 4.72 17.67
CA ALA A 436 1.97 4.01 17.86
C ALA A 436 1.01 4.15 16.66
N PHE A 437 1.17 5.20 15.84
CA PHE A 437 0.33 5.49 14.68
C PHE A 437 1.19 5.72 13.44
N LEU A 438 1.22 4.73 12.54
CA LEU A 438 2.16 4.63 11.42
C LEU A 438 1.48 4.39 10.05
N PRO A 439 0.34 5.00 9.71
CA PRO A 439 -0.36 4.69 8.46
C PRO A 439 0.45 5.05 7.20
N PHE A 440 1.44 5.93 7.34
CA PHE A 440 2.38 6.34 6.30
C PHE A 440 3.82 5.92 6.61
N SER A 441 4.01 4.95 7.53
CA SER A 441 5.30 4.58 8.08
C SER A 441 6.01 5.77 8.75
N ALA A 442 7.31 5.67 9.05
CA ALA A 442 8.13 6.73 9.61
C ALA A 442 9.59 6.58 9.16
N GLY A 443 10.45 7.52 9.60
CA GLY A 443 11.87 7.53 9.25
C GLY A 443 12.13 7.98 7.81
N SER A 444 13.32 7.70 7.31
CA SER A 444 13.78 8.15 5.99
C SER A 444 12.98 7.55 4.82
N ARG A 445 12.42 6.37 5.00
CA ARG A 445 11.63 5.63 4.01
C ARG A 445 10.10 5.74 4.23
N ASN A 446 9.65 6.79 4.89
CA ASN A 446 8.23 7.10 5.04
C ASN A 446 7.56 7.38 3.67
N CYS A 447 6.23 7.41 3.67
CA CYS A 447 5.46 7.71 2.46
C CYS A 447 5.76 9.12 1.95
N ILE A 448 6.23 9.22 0.71
CA ILE A 448 6.48 10.50 0.03
C ILE A 448 5.17 11.21 -0.34
N GLY A 449 4.10 10.43 -0.62
CA GLY A 449 2.78 10.92 -1.01
C GLY A 449 1.82 11.18 0.15
N GLN A 450 2.28 11.21 1.41
CA GLN A 450 1.40 11.36 2.58
C GLN A 450 0.47 12.57 2.48
N GLN A 451 1.00 13.75 2.10
CA GLN A 451 0.18 14.95 1.99
C GLN A 451 -0.81 14.87 0.82
N PHE A 452 -0.41 14.28 -0.31
CA PHE A 452 -1.30 14.02 -1.45
C PHE A 452 -2.49 13.15 -1.01
N ALA A 453 -2.22 12.00 -0.37
CA ALA A 453 -3.24 11.08 0.10
C ALA A 453 -4.18 11.72 1.13
N MET A 454 -3.64 12.48 2.10
CA MET A 454 -4.46 13.17 3.10
C MET A 454 -5.35 14.24 2.49
N ASN A 455 -4.88 14.95 1.46
CA ASN A 455 -5.70 15.93 0.75
C ASN A 455 -6.85 15.24 0.00
N GLU A 456 -6.56 14.13 -0.70
CA GLU A 456 -7.56 13.39 -1.45
C GLU A 456 -8.62 12.75 -0.53
N LEU A 457 -8.21 12.18 0.61
CA LEU A 457 -9.13 11.68 1.65
C LEU A 457 -10.07 12.79 2.16
N LYS A 458 -9.55 14.00 2.40
CA LYS A 458 -10.35 15.14 2.86
C LYS A 458 -11.32 15.62 1.79
N VAL A 459 -10.86 15.76 0.54
CA VAL A 459 -11.71 16.17 -0.59
C VAL A 459 -12.84 15.19 -0.81
N ALA A 460 -12.51 13.89 -0.89
CA ALA A 460 -13.51 12.84 -1.09
C ALA A 460 -14.53 12.77 0.05
N LEU A 461 -14.08 12.82 1.32
CA LEU A 461 -14.96 12.85 2.48
C LEU A 461 -15.91 14.04 2.45
N ALA A 462 -15.34 15.25 2.30
CA ALA A 462 -16.11 16.49 2.37
C ALA A 462 -17.21 16.53 1.28
N MET A 463 -16.84 16.28 0.03
CA MET A 463 -17.78 16.33 -1.08
C MET A 463 -18.83 15.23 -0.99
N THR A 464 -18.47 14.04 -0.50
CA THR A 464 -19.42 12.95 -0.29
C THR A 464 -20.45 13.32 0.77
N LEU A 465 -20.02 13.83 1.94
CA LEU A 465 -20.91 14.16 3.05
C LEU A 465 -21.83 15.36 2.78
N LEU A 466 -21.43 16.28 1.90
CA LEU A 466 -22.31 17.36 1.47
C LEU A 466 -23.45 16.90 0.57
N ARG A 467 -23.26 15.81 -0.19
CA ARG A 467 -24.25 15.30 -1.15
C ARG A 467 -25.08 14.13 -0.61
N PHE A 468 -24.48 13.30 0.25
CA PHE A 468 -25.08 12.05 0.68
C PHE A 468 -25.02 11.83 2.19
N GLN A 469 -26.08 11.23 2.70
CA GLN A 469 -26.09 10.49 3.95
C GLN A 469 -25.62 9.05 3.63
N LEU A 470 -24.61 8.59 4.35
CA LEU A 470 -24.08 7.23 4.20
C LEU A 470 -24.76 6.32 5.22
N LEU A 471 -25.27 5.19 4.77
CA LEU A 471 -25.95 4.20 5.59
C LEU A 471 -25.34 2.81 5.38
N PRO A 472 -25.27 1.97 6.43
CA PRO A 472 -24.88 0.58 6.26
C PRO A 472 -25.83 -0.15 5.31
N ASP A 473 -25.29 -1.01 4.47
CA ASP A 473 -26.09 -1.91 3.65
C ASP A 473 -26.36 -3.22 4.42
N SER A 474 -27.60 -3.42 4.85
CA SER A 474 -28.01 -4.64 5.54
C SER A 474 -28.32 -5.82 4.60
N THR A 475 -28.33 -5.60 3.29
CA THR A 475 -28.61 -6.64 2.29
C THR A 475 -27.35 -7.42 1.89
N ASN A 476 -26.18 -6.82 2.06
CA ASN A 476 -24.90 -7.44 1.86
C ASN A 476 -24.22 -7.80 3.21
N PRO A 477 -23.40 -8.87 3.25
CA PRO A 477 -22.66 -9.19 4.46
C PRO A 477 -21.67 -8.06 4.80
N PRO A 478 -21.39 -7.84 6.11
CA PRO A 478 -20.42 -6.83 6.53
C PRO A 478 -19.06 -7.04 5.85
N PRO A 479 -18.36 -5.97 5.48
CA PRO A 479 -17.08 -6.11 4.84
C PRO A 479 -16.06 -6.82 5.75
N MET A 480 -15.36 -7.80 5.18
CA MET A 480 -14.33 -8.55 5.90
C MET A 480 -12.94 -8.09 5.41
N PRO A 481 -12.15 -7.39 6.26
CA PRO A 481 -10.83 -6.94 5.87
C PRO A 481 -9.89 -8.14 5.64
N VAL A 482 -9.17 -8.11 4.52
CA VAL A 482 -8.18 -9.12 4.17
C VAL A 482 -6.82 -8.47 3.91
N PRO A 483 -5.72 -9.09 4.40
CA PRO A 483 -4.39 -8.62 4.11
C PRO A 483 -4.03 -8.99 2.66
N GLN A 484 -3.78 -7.96 1.88
CA GLN A 484 -3.12 -8.06 0.59
C GLN A 484 -1.98 -7.04 0.56
N LEU A 485 -1.38 -6.75 -0.59
CA LEU A 485 -0.43 -5.63 -0.69
C LEU A 485 -1.06 -4.30 -0.29
N VAL A 486 -2.36 -4.15 -0.57
CA VAL A 486 -3.24 -3.10 -0.09
C VAL A 486 -4.45 -3.78 0.56
N MET A 487 -4.86 -3.30 1.74
CA MET A 487 -6.00 -3.85 2.47
C MET A 487 -7.28 -3.71 1.66
N ARG A 488 -8.04 -4.78 1.58
CA ARG A 488 -9.31 -4.86 0.86
C ARG A 488 -10.38 -5.54 1.71
N SER A 489 -11.60 -5.59 1.20
CA SER A 489 -12.65 -6.46 1.73
C SER A 489 -12.78 -7.70 0.85
N GLU A 490 -12.92 -8.87 1.45
CA GLU A 490 -13.15 -10.13 0.75
C GLU A 490 -14.49 -10.15 0.00
N ASN A 491 -15.49 -9.49 0.56
CA ASN A 491 -16.88 -9.47 0.08
C ASN A 491 -17.34 -8.07 -0.40
N GLY A 492 -16.38 -7.16 -0.70
CA GLY A 492 -16.69 -5.78 -1.09
C GLY A 492 -17.06 -4.88 0.09
N ILE A 493 -17.26 -3.61 -0.17
CA ILE A 493 -17.74 -2.59 0.79
C ILE A 493 -18.97 -1.93 0.17
N HIS A 494 -20.14 -2.32 0.64
CA HIS A 494 -21.43 -1.86 0.12
C HIS A 494 -22.11 -0.87 1.07
N LEU A 495 -22.58 0.25 0.55
CA LEU A 495 -23.34 1.25 1.29
C LEU A 495 -24.64 1.61 0.58
N HIS A 496 -25.66 1.95 1.37
CA HIS A 496 -26.80 2.71 0.90
C HIS A 496 -26.53 4.20 1.06
N LEU A 497 -26.96 4.97 0.07
CA LEU A 497 -26.78 6.42 0.03
C LEU A 497 -28.14 7.09 -0.05
N GLU A 498 -28.33 8.16 0.72
CA GLU A 498 -29.49 9.05 0.62
C GLU A 498 -29.01 10.46 0.32
N LYS A 499 -29.72 11.18 -0.54
CA LYS A 499 -29.41 12.60 -0.80
C LYS A 499 -29.63 13.44 0.45
N VAL A 500 -28.66 14.27 0.75
CA VAL A 500 -28.86 15.34 1.74
C VAL A 500 -29.68 16.45 1.10
N VAL A 501 -30.81 16.76 1.73
CA VAL A 501 -31.76 17.83 1.30
C VAL A 501 -31.23 19.19 1.74
#